data_0c070a96267721bf2e2e7d032165d79f
#
_entry.id   0c070a96267721bf2e2e7d032165d79f
#
_cell.length_a   1.000
_cell.length_b   1.000
_cell.length_c   1.000
_cell.angle_alpha   90.00
_cell.angle_beta   90.00
_cell.angle_gamma   90.00
#
_symmetry.space_group_name_H-M   'P 1'
#
loop_
_entity.id
_entity.type
_entity.pdbx_description
1 polymer ?
#
loop_
_entity_poly.entity_id
_entity_poly.type
_entity_poly.pdbx_seq_one_letter_code
_entity_poly.pdbx_strand_id
1 'polypeptide(L)'
;WDFWFADDGARYHLFFLYASRALHDPDARHLRASIGHAVSEDLITWERVADALVRSDPPAPDDVATWTGSIVRAPDGAWHLFYTGVTWRDGGFIQTVCRATSPDLLTWRKDPHNPIVVPDSRWYETWGDGTWADQAWRDPWVFADPHGSGWHMFVTARSRSGAGMPSDDVLDRGVVGHATSPDLTEWTVQEPLSAPGAGFGQAEVIQIADVDGQPILLFSCLATELAGARRVTGGSGGIWALAADSVIGPFDLGRAVAVTDDSLYVGRLLQDRSGRWLL
;
A
#
# COMPACT_ATOMS: atom_id res chain seq x y z
N TRP A 1 -3.18 -7.06 -11.47
CA TRP A 1 -2.40 -5.85 -11.17
C TRP A 1 -1.91 -5.93 -9.74
N ASP A 2 -1.54 -4.96 -9.02
CA ASP A 2 -0.89 -4.90 -7.72
C ASP A 2 -0.59 -6.26 -7.06
N PHE A 3 0.59 -6.41 -6.52
CA PHE A 3 1.03 -7.69 -5.96
C PHE A 3 2.01 -7.50 -4.80
N TRP A 4 2.15 -8.52 -3.98
CA TRP A 4 3.11 -8.59 -2.88
C TRP A 4 3.49 -10.04 -2.58
N PHE A 5 4.55 -10.22 -1.81
CA PHE A 5 5.13 -11.52 -1.56
C PHE A 5 5.16 -11.87 -0.07
N ALA A 6 5.19 -13.17 0.20
CA ALA A 6 5.64 -13.75 1.45
C ALA A 6 6.53 -14.96 1.13
N ASP A 7 7.42 -15.32 2.06
CA ASP A 7 8.28 -16.51 1.97
C ASP A 7 8.13 -17.32 3.26
N ASP A 8 7.67 -18.58 3.14
CA ASP A 8 7.51 -19.49 4.27
C ASP A 8 8.78 -20.31 4.55
N GLY A 9 9.84 -20.09 3.74
CA GLY A 9 11.09 -20.81 3.77
C GLY A 9 11.12 -22.04 2.85
N ALA A 10 9.98 -22.58 2.47
CA ALA A 10 9.85 -23.68 1.50
C ALA A 10 9.39 -23.13 0.14
N ARG A 11 8.40 -22.26 0.12
CA ARG A 11 7.83 -21.66 -1.09
C ARG A 11 7.75 -20.15 -0.97
N TYR A 12 7.87 -19.47 -2.10
CA TYR A 12 7.46 -18.09 -2.27
C TYR A 12 5.95 -18.05 -2.53
N HIS A 13 5.27 -17.11 -1.92
CA HIS A 13 3.84 -16.86 -2.06
C HIS A 13 3.65 -15.49 -2.72
N LEU A 14 2.96 -15.46 -3.84
CA LEU A 14 2.56 -14.26 -4.56
C LEU A 14 1.08 -14.01 -4.31
N PHE A 15 0.77 -12.88 -3.70
CA PHE A 15 -0.59 -12.38 -3.57
C PHE A 15 -0.79 -11.27 -4.59
N PHE A 16 -1.93 -11.23 -5.25
CA PHE A 16 -2.17 -10.28 -6.34
C PHE A 16 -3.64 -9.92 -6.46
N LEU A 17 -3.90 -8.69 -6.87
CA LEU A 17 -5.26 -8.28 -7.19
C LEU A 17 -5.68 -8.83 -8.53
N TYR A 18 -6.91 -9.34 -8.57
CA TYR A 18 -7.53 -9.74 -9.83
C TYR A 18 -9.03 -9.47 -9.80
N ALA A 19 -9.62 -9.43 -10.97
CA ALA A 19 -11.07 -9.41 -11.17
C ALA A 19 -11.43 -10.28 -12.38
N SER A 20 -12.68 -10.75 -12.42
CA SER A 20 -13.15 -11.58 -13.53
C SER A 20 -13.20 -10.79 -14.84
N ARG A 21 -12.67 -11.38 -15.93
CA ARG A 21 -12.84 -10.83 -17.29
C ARG A 21 -14.30 -10.80 -17.76
N ALA A 22 -15.19 -11.53 -17.10
CA ALA A 22 -16.63 -11.51 -17.37
C ALA A 22 -17.31 -10.18 -16.97
N LEU A 23 -16.57 -9.26 -16.33
CA LEU A 23 -17.04 -7.89 -16.12
C LEU A 23 -17.18 -7.12 -17.43
N HIS A 24 -16.41 -7.46 -18.48
CA HIS A 24 -16.36 -6.80 -19.79
C HIS A 24 -16.04 -5.31 -19.76
N ASP A 25 -15.66 -4.79 -18.60
CA ASP A 25 -15.28 -3.42 -18.33
C ASP A 25 -14.00 -3.42 -17.48
N PRO A 26 -12.85 -2.99 -18.04
CA PRO A 26 -11.60 -2.96 -17.29
C PRO A 26 -11.66 -2.08 -16.03
N ASP A 27 -12.43 -0.98 -16.05
CA ASP A 27 -12.50 -0.05 -14.92
C ASP A 27 -13.35 -0.61 -13.77
N ALA A 28 -14.32 -1.47 -14.08
CA ALA A 28 -15.12 -2.18 -13.09
C ALA A 28 -14.28 -3.14 -12.21
N ARG A 29 -13.02 -3.43 -12.58
CA ARG A 29 -12.11 -4.25 -11.78
C ARG A 29 -11.91 -3.69 -10.36
N HIS A 30 -11.86 -2.37 -10.21
CA HIS A 30 -11.67 -1.73 -8.92
C HIS A 30 -12.84 -2.01 -7.95
N LEU A 31 -14.05 -2.21 -8.48
CA LEU A 31 -15.26 -2.53 -7.72
C LEU A 31 -15.44 -4.03 -7.43
N ARG A 32 -14.55 -4.88 -7.92
CA ARG A 32 -14.70 -6.34 -7.87
C ARG A 32 -13.36 -7.04 -7.63
N ALA A 33 -12.37 -6.29 -7.16
CA ALA A 33 -11.07 -6.85 -6.87
C ALA A 33 -11.16 -7.86 -5.73
N SER A 34 -10.46 -8.97 -5.92
CA SER A 34 -10.19 -10.01 -4.94
C SER A 34 -8.69 -10.24 -4.85
N ILE A 35 -8.23 -10.84 -3.77
CA ILE A 35 -6.82 -11.19 -3.58
C ILE A 35 -6.62 -12.64 -3.98
N GLY A 36 -6.03 -12.83 -5.18
CA GLY A 36 -5.59 -14.13 -5.66
C GLY A 36 -4.28 -14.54 -5.00
N HIS A 37 -3.95 -15.83 -5.15
CA HIS A 37 -2.76 -16.41 -4.55
C HIS A 37 -2.11 -17.41 -5.50
N ALA A 38 -0.77 -17.37 -5.59
CA ALA A 38 0.04 -18.35 -6.30
C ALA A 38 1.28 -18.69 -5.48
N VAL A 39 1.86 -19.85 -5.71
CA VAL A 39 3.06 -20.32 -5.02
C VAL A 39 4.15 -20.71 -6.01
N SER A 40 5.42 -20.57 -5.61
CA SER A 40 6.59 -20.90 -6.43
C SER A 40 7.75 -21.37 -5.55
N GLU A 41 8.60 -22.25 -6.08
CA GLU A 41 9.86 -22.61 -5.46
C GLU A 41 11.04 -21.78 -5.99
N ASP A 42 10.89 -21.19 -7.18
CA ASP A 42 11.98 -20.58 -7.98
C ASP A 42 11.73 -19.12 -8.41
N LEU A 43 10.57 -18.52 -8.06
CA LEU A 43 10.10 -17.19 -8.51
C LEU A 43 9.85 -17.09 -10.02
N ILE A 44 9.92 -18.17 -10.77
CA ILE A 44 9.76 -18.22 -12.22
C ILE A 44 8.50 -18.99 -12.58
N THR A 45 8.35 -20.19 -11.99
CA THR A 45 7.23 -21.07 -12.23
C THR A 45 6.22 -20.92 -11.10
N TRP A 46 5.01 -20.46 -11.44
CA TRP A 46 3.96 -20.16 -10.46
C TRP A 46 2.77 -21.11 -10.63
N GLU A 47 2.35 -21.70 -9.53
CA GLU A 47 1.11 -22.47 -9.42
C GLU A 47 0.05 -21.62 -8.72
N ARG A 48 -1.08 -21.37 -9.39
CA ARG A 48 -2.23 -20.71 -8.76
C ARG A 48 -2.91 -21.66 -7.79
N VAL A 49 -3.10 -21.21 -6.56
CA VAL A 49 -3.85 -21.91 -5.51
C VAL A 49 -5.18 -21.20 -5.22
N ALA A 50 -5.88 -21.59 -4.16
CA ALA A 50 -7.11 -20.92 -3.76
C ALA A 50 -6.89 -19.45 -3.45
N ASP A 51 -7.89 -18.61 -3.77
CA ASP A 51 -7.82 -17.18 -3.47
C ASP A 51 -7.65 -16.95 -1.96
N ALA A 52 -6.85 -15.92 -1.61
CA ALA A 52 -6.64 -15.59 -0.22
C ALA A 52 -7.85 -14.90 0.39
N LEU A 53 -8.35 -13.84 -0.25
CA LEU A 53 -9.51 -13.09 0.23
C LEU A 53 -10.41 -12.64 -0.91
N VAL A 54 -11.70 -12.62 -0.61
CA VAL A 54 -12.73 -11.97 -1.41
C VAL A 54 -13.45 -10.92 -0.56
N ARG A 55 -14.17 -10.00 -1.19
CA ARG A 55 -14.98 -9.02 -0.47
C ARG A 55 -15.97 -9.69 0.50
N SER A 56 -16.32 -9.00 1.57
CA SER A 56 -17.37 -9.43 2.51
C SER A 56 -18.76 -9.06 2.00
N ASP A 57 -19.78 -9.67 2.57
CA ASP A 57 -21.15 -9.24 2.37
C ASP A 57 -21.42 -7.92 3.14
N PRO A 58 -22.25 -7.01 2.59
CA PRO A 58 -22.63 -5.79 3.29
C PRO A 58 -23.45 -6.06 4.57
N PRO A 59 -23.29 -5.23 5.63
CA PRO A 59 -22.37 -4.09 5.71
C PRO A 59 -20.99 -4.52 6.25
N ALA A 60 -19.93 -4.18 5.52
CA ALA A 60 -18.55 -4.47 5.93
C ALA A 60 -17.59 -3.39 5.38
N PRO A 61 -16.39 -3.20 5.97
CA PRO A 61 -15.41 -2.23 5.48
C PRO A 61 -14.81 -2.61 4.12
N ASP A 62 -14.99 -3.84 3.67
CA ASP A 62 -14.53 -4.39 2.40
C ASP A 62 -15.67 -5.02 1.58
N ASP A 63 -16.87 -4.49 1.70
CA ASP A 63 -18.06 -5.00 1.03
C ASP A 63 -18.14 -4.68 -0.48
N VAL A 64 -17.29 -3.78 -0.96
CA VAL A 64 -17.11 -3.49 -2.39
C VAL A 64 -15.96 -4.27 -2.97
N ALA A 65 -14.76 -4.18 -2.36
CA ALA A 65 -13.56 -4.83 -2.85
C ALA A 65 -12.50 -4.99 -1.75
N THR A 66 -11.55 -5.92 -1.99
CA THR A 66 -10.29 -6.02 -1.27
C THR A 66 -9.18 -5.55 -2.19
N TRP A 67 -8.38 -4.54 -1.75
CA TRP A 67 -7.27 -4.01 -2.54
C TRP A 67 -5.92 -4.35 -1.91
N THR A 68 -4.88 -3.73 -2.45
CA THR A 68 -3.47 -3.95 -2.16
C THR A 68 -3.13 -4.02 -0.67
N GLY A 69 -2.12 -4.81 -0.36
CA GLY A 69 -1.67 -5.03 1.01
C GLY A 69 -0.24 -5.52 1.13
N SER A 70 0.07 -6.01 2.32
CA SER A 70 1.35 -6.66 2.65
C SER A 70 1.14 -7.77 3.69
N ILE A 71 2.14 -8.63 3.83
CA ILE A 71 2.11 -9.76 4.77
C ILE A 71 3.35 -9.71 5.66
N VAL A 72 3.14 -9.94 6.95
CA VAL A 72 4.22 -10.16 7.91
C VAL A 72 3.97 -11.41 8.74
N ARG A 73 5.04 -11.99 9.26
CA ARG A 73 4.97 -13.09 10.21
C ARG A 73 5.13 -12.55 11.63
N ALA A 74 4.16 -12.81 12.48
CA ALA A 74 4.22 -12.43 13.89
C ALA A 74 5.19 -13.31 14.68
N PRO A 75 5.68 -12.88 15.86
CA PRO A 75 6.59 -13.65 16.68
C PRO A 75 6.05 -15.02 17.14
N ASP A 76 4.73 -15.17 17.23
CA ASP A 76 4.05 -16.43 17.55
C ASP A 76 3.96 -17.40 16.36
N GLY A 77 4.42 -16.96 15.18
CA GLY A 77 4.46 -17.72 13.95
C GLY A 77 3.23 -17.53 13.06
N ALA A 78 2.18 -16.84 13.51
CA ALA A 78 1.03 -16.53 12.69
C ALA A 78 1.37 -15.53 11.59
N TRP A 79 0.72 -15.65 10.43
CA TRP A 79 0.83 -14.70 9.34
C TRP A 79 -0.30 -13.68 9.42
N HIS A 80 0.04 -12.42 9.24
CA HIS A 80 -0.89 -11.30 9.21
C HIS A 80 -0.86 -10.65 7.82
N LEU A 81 -1.98 -10.68 7.14
CA LEU A 81 -2.24 -9.95 5.90
C LEU A 81 -2.96 -8.65 6.25
N PHE A 82 -2.30 -7.53 6.00
CA PHE A 82 -2.91 -6.20 6.03
C PHE A 82 -3.29 -5.83 4.61
N TYR A 83 -4.53 -5.42 4.39
CA TYR A 83 -5.06 -5.11 3.07
C TYR A 83 -6.00 -3.91 3.11
N THR A 84 -6.23 -3.31 1.99
CA THR A 84 -7.20 -2.23 1.87
C THR A 84 -8.60 -2.81 1.73
N GLY A 85 -9.46 -2.49 2.70
CA GLY A 85 -10.89 -2.70 2.58
C GLY A 85 -11.54 -1.49 1.91
N VAL A 86 -12.41 -1.74 0.94
CA VAL A 86 -13.12 -0.71 0.19
C VAL A 86 -14.61 -0.86 0.38
N THR A 87 -15.27 0.21 0.81
CA THR A 87 -16.73 0.32 0.86
C THR A 87 -17.19 1.58 0.13
N TRP A 88 -18.45 1.60 -0.31
CA TRP A 88 -19.04 2.76 -0.94
C TRP A 88 -20.02 3.44 0.03
N ARG A 89 -19.75 4.70 0.37
CA ARG A 89 -20.62 5.50 1.24
C ARG A 89 -20.66 6.93 0.73
N ASP A 90 -21.81 7.58 0.88
CA ASP A 90 -22.00 9.01 0.63
C ASP A 90 -21.55 9.46 -0.77
N GLY A 91 -21.60 8.55 -1.75
CA GLY A 91 -21.22 8.83 -3.14
C GLY A 91 -19.74 8.64 -3.47
N GLY A 92 -18.94 8.07 -2.58
CA GLY A 92 -17.52 7.83 -2.81
C GLY A 92 -16.96 6.57 -2.19
N PHE A 93 -15.72 6.25 -2.56
CA PHE A 93 -14.96 5.15 -1.98
C PHE A 93 -14.36 5.57 -0.65
N ILE A 94 -14.69 4.80 0.38
CA ILE A 94 -14.04 4.86 1.68
C ILE A 94 -13.04 3.70 1.74
N GLN A 95 -11.76 4.04 1.85
CA GLN A 95 -10.67 3.08 1.95
C GLN A 95 -10.14 3.07 3.38
N THR A 96 -9.99 1.88 3.93
CA THR A 96 -9.49 1.68 5.29
C THR A 96 -8.59 0.44 5.33
N VAL A 97 -7.73 0.34 6.33
CA VAL A 97 -6.89 -0.85 6.47
C VAL A 97 -7.64 -1.91 7.27
N CYS A 98 -7.71 -3.09 6.67
CA CYS A 98 -8.24 -4.31 7.25
C CYS A 98 -7.11 -5.34 7.48
N ARG A 99 -7.38 -6.33 8.34
CA ARG A 99 -6.47 -7.43 8.65
C ARG A 99 -7.15 -8.78 8.46
N ALA A 100 -6.36 -9.75 8.03
CA ALA A 100 -6.68 -11.17 8.11
C ALA A 100 -5.49 -11.94 8.66
N THR A 101 -5.72 -13.09 9.29
CA THR A 101 -4.67 -13.95 9.86
C THR A 101 -4.70 -15.33 9.24
N SER A 102 -3.55 -15.99 9.21
CA SER A 102 -3.38 -17.34 8.68
C SER A 102 -2.30 -18.10 9.45
N PRO A 103 -2.47 -19.40 9.71
CA PRO A 103 -1.41 -20.25 10.24
C PRO A 103 -0.43 -20.74 9.18
N ASP A 104 -0.80 -20.67 7.87
CA ASP A 104 -0.16 -21.45 6.80
C ASP A 104 -0.05 -20.71 5.47
N LEU A 105 -0.38 -19.39 5.40
CA LEU A 105 -0.50 -18.57 4.19
C LEU A 105 -1.59 -19.03 3.20
N LEU A 106 -2.26 -20.13 3.44
CA LEU A 106 -3.28 -20.72 2.56
C LEU A 106 -4.70 -20.49 3.07
N THR A 107 -4.88 -20.56 4.39
CA THR A 107 -6.20 -20.44 5.04
C THR A 107 -6.28 -19.12 5.79
N TRP A 108 -7.07 -18.18 5.27
CA TRP A 108 -7.16 -16.82 5.83
C TRP A 108 -8.47 -16.61 6.57
N ARG A 109 -8.39 -15.91 7.72
CA ARG A 109 -9.52 -15.48 8.50
C ARG A 109 -9.47 -13.96 8.69
N LYS A 110 -10.48 -13.25 8.19
CA LYS A 110 -10.63 -11.81 8.41
C LYS A 110 -10.85 -11.49 9.89
N ASP A 111 -10.25 -10.40 10.33
CA ASP A 111 -10.45 -9.91 11.69
C ASP A 111 -11.89 -9.40 11.86
N PRO A 112 -12.61 -9.85 12.91
CA PRO A 112 -13.97 -9.38 13.15
C PRO A 112 -14.06 -7.89 13.57
N HIS A 113 -12.93 -7.28 13.93
CA HIS A 113 -12.86 -5.86 14.32
C HIS A 113 -12.44 -4.95 13.16
N ASN A 114 -12.38 -5.46 11.94
CA ASN A 114 -12.10 -4.61 10.77
C ASN A 114 -13.13 -3.47 10.62
N PRO A 115 -12.71 -2.26 10.21
CA PRO A 115 -11.34 -1.87 9.85
C PRO A 115 -10.48 -1.66 11.09
N ILE A 116 -9.21 -2.08 11.04
CA ILE A 116 -8.29 -1.95 12.18
C ILE A 116 -7.57 -0.60 12.21
N VAL A 117 -7.42 0.07 11.06
CA VAL A 117 -6.82 1.42 10.98
C VAL A 117 -7.62 2.28 10.01
N VAL A 118 -7.99 3.46 10.48
CA VAL A 118 -8.65 4.52 9.69
C VAL A 118 -7.81 5.79 9.73
N PRO A 119 -7.91 6.69 8.73
CA PRO A 119 -7.13 7.93 8.76
C PRO A 119 -7.52 8.82 9.94
N ASP A 120 -6.52 9.46 10.53
CA ASP A 120 -6.75 10.50 11.55
C ASP A 120 -6.88 11.86 10.86
N SER A 121 -8.06 12.47 10.96
CA SER A 121 -8.38 13.75 10.33
C SER A 121 -7.56 14.94 10.87
N ARG A 122 -6.76 14.76 11.90
CA ARG A 122 -5.79 15.79 12.34
C ARG A 122 -4.68 15.99 11.30
N TRP A 123 -4.32 14.93 10.58
CA TRP A 123 -3.19 14.93 9.65
C TRP A 123 -3.56 14.60 8.22
N TYR A 124 -4.57 13.74 8.02
CA TYR A 124 -4.88 13.14 6.72
C TYR A 124 -6.23 13.61 6.17
N GLU A 125 -6.30 13.77 4.86
CA GLU A 125 -7.57 13.97 4.16
C GLU A 125 -8.50 12.79 4.40
N THR A 126 -9.76 13.09 4.64
CA THR A 126 -10.85 12.13 4.73
C THR A 126 -11.87 12.41 3.65
N TRP A 127 -12.80 11.50 3.41
CA TRP A 127 -13.88 11.71 2.44
C TRP A 127 -14.64 13.02 2.66
N GLY A 128 -14.82 13.42 3.91
CA GLY A 128 -15.54 14.66 4.27
C GLY A 128 -14.84 15.97 3.85
N ASP A 129 -13.55 15.92 3.51
CA ASP A 129 -12.81 17.13 3.07
C ASP A 129 -13.12 17.51 1.61
N GLY A 130 -13.63 16.57 0.79
CA GLY A 130 -14.14 16.82 -0.58
C GLY A 130 -13.09 17.29 -1.59
N THR A 131 -11.80 17.07 -1.33
CA THR A 131 -10.69 17.57 -2.13
C THR A 131 -10.14 16.54 -3.12
N TRP A 132 -10.54 15.28 -2.97
CA TRP A 132 -10.10 14.16 -3.79
C TRP A 132 -11.28 13.26 -4.14
N ALA A 133 -11.12 12.45 -5.19
CA ALA A 133 -12.17 11.57 -5.71
C ALA A 133 -12.54 10.40 -4.78
N ASP A 134 -11.66 10.09 -3.80
CA ASP A 134 -11.86 9.03 -2.82
C ASP A 134 -11.15 9.37 -1.49
N GLN A 135 -11.33 8.53 -0.46
CA GLN A 135 -10.53 8.59 0.75
C GLN A 135 -9.25 7.78 0.55
N ALA A 136 -8.13 8.45 0.29
CA ALA A 136 -6.83 7.82 0.12
C ALA A 136 -6.25 7.37 1.46
N TRP A 137 -6.55 6.14 1.87
CA TRP A 137 -5.97 5.46 3.04
C TRP A 137 -5.86 3.97 2.75
N ARG A 138 -4.80 3.58 1.99
CA ARG A 138 -4.71 2.27 1.35
C ARG A 138 -3.28 1.75 1.21
N ASP A 139 -3.14 0.57 0.64
CA ASP A 139 -1.88 -0.09 0.27
C ASP A 139 -0.92 -0.29 1.46
N PRO A 140 -1.39 -0.84 2.59
CA PRO A 140 -0.58 -0.93 3.79
C PRO A 140 0.68 -1.76 3.55
N TRP A 141 1.85 -1.17 3.83
CA TRP A 141 3.13 -1.84 3.91
C TRP A 141 3.56 -1.93 5.37
N VAL A 142 3.56 -3.14 5.92
CA VAL A 142 3.87 -3.40 7.32
C VAL A 142 5.23 -4.06 7.46
N PHE A 143 6.02 -3.63 8.44
CA PHE A 143 7.33 -4.20 8.74
C PHE A 143 7.67 -4.02 10.22
N ALA A 144 8.59 -4.87 10.74
CA ALA A 144 9.07 -4.76 12.11
C ALA A 144 9.89 -3.49 12.33
N ASP A 145 9.79 -2.88 13.50
CA ASP A 145 10.64 -1.75 13.88
C ASP A 145 12.10 -2.20 13.89
N PRO A 146 12.98 -1.58 13.08
CA PRO A 146 14.39 -1.97 12.99
C PRO A 146 15.21 -1.58 14.24
N HIS A 147 14.68 -0.72 15.09
CA HIS A 147 15.39 -0.15 16.24
C HIS A 147 14.80 -0.57 17.59
N GLY A 148 13.70 -1.30 17.59
CA GLY A 148 12.98 -1.64 18.81
C GLY A 148 12.07 -2.84 18.69
N SER A 149 11.10 -2.88 19.57
CA SER A 149 9.99 -3.82 19.51
C SER A 149 8.77 -3.10 18.95
N GLY A 150 8.02 -3.77 18.07
CA GLY A 150 6.82 -3.23 17.46
C GLY A 150 6.89 -3.21 15.95
N TRP A 151 5.98 -2.47 15.35
CA TRP A 151 5.72 -2.52 13.91
C TRP A 151 5.40 -1.13 13.38
N HIS A 152 5.82 -0.89 12.15
CA HIS A 152 5.43 0.25 11.35
C HIS A 152 4.49 -0.18 10.23
N MET A 153 3.57 0.71 9.89
CA MET A 153 2.72 0.60 8.71
C MET A 153 2.81 1.89 7.91
N PHE A 154 3.21 1.78 6.65
CA PHE A 154 3.13 2.89 5.69
C PHE A 154 1.90 2.69 4.82
N VAL A 155 1.23 3.77 4.48
CA VAL A 155 0.02 3.76 3.63
C VAL A 155 0.07 4.89 2.61
N THR A 156 -0.53 4.66 1.47
CA THR A 156 -0.89 5.72 0.54
C THR A 156 -1.87 6.65 1.22
N ALA A 157 -1.50 7.91 1.36
CA ALA A 157 -2.30 8.91 2.05
C ALA A 157 -2.14 10.30 1.44
N ARG A 158 -3.04 11.20 1.81
CA ARG A 158 -3.00 12.61 1.43
C ARG A 158 -3.04 13.48 2.66
N SER A 159 -2.21 14.52 2.68
CA SER A 159 -2.16 15.46 3.79
C SER A 159 -3.41 16.34 3.80
N ARG A 160 -3.99 16.50 4.97
CA ARG A 160 -5.08 17.46 5.15
C ARG A 160 -4.58 18.88 4.93
N SER A 161 -5.36 19.71 4.22
CA SER A 161 -5.05 21.13 4.08
C SER A 161 -5.15 21.84 5.42
N GLY A 162 -4.13 22.64 5.74
CA GLY A 162 -4.06 23.40 6.99
C GLY A 162 -3.03 24.54 6.88
N ALA A 163 -2.95 25.37 7.91
CA ALA A 163 -1.96 26.44 7.96
C ALA A 163 -0.55 25.87 7.83
N GLY A 164 0.22 26.38 6.86
CA GLY A 164 1.59 25.96 6.60
C GLY A 164 1.77 25.03 5.39
N MET A 165 0.71 24.71 4.65
CA MET A 165 0.85 23.97 3.39
C MET A 165 1.61 24.81 2.35
N PRO A 166 2.66 24.26 1.71
CA PRO A 166 3.46 25.00 0.73
C PRO A 166 2.71 25.35 -0.55
N SER A 167 1.60 24.67 -0.85
CA SER A 167 0.84 24.80 -2.08
C SER A 167 -0.66 24.63 -1.82
N ASP A 168 -1.48 25.47 -2.46
CA ASP A 168 -2.93 25.29 -2.54
C ASP A 168 -3.31 24.27 -3.63
N ASP A 169 -2.33 23.68 -4.33
CA ASP A 169 -2.57 22.66 -5.34
C ASP A 169 -3.05 21.37 -4.70
N VAL A 170 -4.31 21.04 -4.90
CA VAL A 170 -4.92 19.81 -4.39
C VAL A 170 -4.25 18.55 -4.94
N LEU A 171 -3.56 18.64 -6.09
CA LEU A 171 -2.78 17.54 -6.66
C LEU A 171 -1.44 17.36 -5.95
N ASP A 172 -1.00 18.24 -5.08
CA ASP A 172 0.33 18.17 -4.43
C ASP A 172 0.24 17.82 -2.94
N ARG A 173 -0.69 16.94 -2.59
CA ARG A 173 -0.95 16.55 -1.20
C ARG A 173 -0.59 15.10 -0.86
N GLY A 174 -0.02 14.36 -1.80
CA GLY A 174 0.42 12.99 -1.57
C GLY A 174 1.51 12.94 -0.51
N VAL A 175 1.35 12.04 0.46
CA VAL A 175 2.30 11.83 1.57
C VAL A 175 2.41 10.34 1.90
N VAL A 176 3.50 9.96 2.56
CA VAL A 176 3.64 8.66 3.20
C VAL A 176 2.87 8.69 4.52
N GLY A 177 1.71 8.05 4.55
CA GLY A 177 0.93 7.89 5.77
C GLY A 177 1.58 6.88 6.69
N HIS A 178 1.38 7.03 8.01
CA HIS A 178 2.08 6.26 9.03
C HIS A 178 1.20 5.84 10.18
N ALA A 179 1.36 4.60 10.61
CA ALA A 179 0.84 4.09 11.87
C ALA A 179 1.87 3.16 12.53
N THR A 180 1.78 3.02 13.86
CA THR A 180 2.65 2.14 14.65
C THR A 180 1.83 1.18 15.50
N SER A 181 2.39 0.01 15.79
CA SER A 181 1.76 -1.00 16.64
C SER A 181 2.80 -1.71 17.51
N PRO A 182 2.48 -2.02 18.77
CA PRO A 182 3.35 -2.86 19.59
C PRO A 182 3.23 -4.36 19.22
N ASP A 183 2.13 -4.81 18.59
CA ASP A 183 1.74 -6.23 18.58
C ASP A 183 0.98 -6.68 17.32
N LEU A 184 0.90 -5.85 16.27
CA LEU A 184 0.10 -6.07 15.04
C LEU A 184 -1.42 -6.02 15.25
N THR A 185 -1.89 -5.71 16.46
CA THR A 185 -3.31 -5.70 16.82
C THR A 185 -3.79 -4.28 17.12
N GLU A 186 -3.11 -3.62 18.03
CA GLU A 186 -3.39 -2.23 18.42
C GLU A 186 -2.55 -1.28 17.58
N TRP A 187 -3.20 -0.42 16.80
CA TRP A 187 -2.53 0.54 15.92
C TRP A 187 -2.81 1.98 16.35
N THR A 188 -1.77 2.78 16.31
CA THR A 188 -1.85 4.23 16.53
C THR A 188 -1.41 4.97 15.27
N VAL A 189 -2.32 5.74 14.68
CA VAL A 189 -2.02 6.60 13.53
C VAL A 189 -1.11 7.74 13.99
N GLN A 190 -0.05 7.99 13.22
CA GLN A 190 0.97 9.00 13.46
C GLN A 190 0.91 10.11 12.41
N GLU A 191 1.69 11.17 12.60
CA GLU A 191 1.91 12.18 11.57
C GLU A 191 2.52 11.57 10.30
N PRO A 192 2.31 12.18 9.11
CA PRO A 192 2.96 11.74 7.87
C PRO A 192 4.48 11.74 7.98
N LEU A 193 5.12 10.76 7.36
CA LEU A 193 6.59 10.67 7.29
C LEU A 193 7.19 11.48 6.15
N SER A 194 6.39 12.21 5.38
CA SER A 194 6.82 13.13 4.33
C SER A 194 5.96 14.40 4.34
N ALA A 195 6.54 15.50 3.89
CA ALA A 195 5.78 16.72 3.67
C ALA A 195 5.00 16.65 2.35
N PRO A 196 3.82 17.29 2.24
CA PRO A 196 3.17 17.57 0.97
C PRO A 196 3.97 18.61 0.16
N GLY A 197 3.67 18.76 -1.13
CA GLY A 197 4.37 19.74 -1.99
C GLY A 197 5.56 19.13 -2.76
N ALA A 198 5.66 17.80 -2.81
CA ALA A 198 6.75 17.10 -3.50
C ALA A 198 6.46 16.82 -4.98
N GLY A 199 5.32 17.25 -5.49
CA GLY A 199 4.91 17.06 -6.89
C GLY A 199 4.12 15.79 -7.14
N PHE A 200 3.50 15.21 -6.10
CA PHE A 200 2.72 13.97 -6.20
C PHE A 200 1.33 14.15 -5.59
N GLY A 201 0.30 13.76 -6.33
CA GLY A 201 -1.07 13.66 -5.82
C GLY A 201 -1.23 12.51 -4.84
N GLN A 202 -0.53 11.43 -5.11
CA GLN A 202 -0.43 10.24 -4.27
C GLN A 202 0.94 9.58 -4.45
N ALA A 203 1.42 8.89 -3.42
CA ALA A 203 2.51 7.93 -3.50
C ALA A 203 1.88 6.56 -3.25
N GLU A 204 1.59 5.81 -4.30
CA GLU A 204 0.81 4.57 -4.20
C GLU A 204 1.68 3.35 -4.03
N VAL A 205 1.13 2.34 -3.36
CA VAL A 205 1.72 1.01 -3.23
C VAL A 205 3.15 1.07 -2.67
N ILE A 206 3.30 1.87 -1.63
CA ILE A 206 4.59 2.14 -0.97
C ILE A 206 5.24 0.84 -0.50
N GLN A 207 6.56 0.78 -0.66
CA GLN A 207 7.42 -0.21 -0.03
C GLN A 207 8.71 0.45 0.44
N ILE A 208 9.19 0.11 1.63
CA ILE A 208 10.54 0.40 2.07
C ILE A 208 11.33 -0.91 2.16
N ALA A 209 12.55 -0.91 1.67
CA ALA A 209 13.48 -2.03 1.79
C ALA A 209 14.89 -1.50 2.07
N ASP A 210 15.66 -2.22 2.87
CA ASP A 210 17.08 -1.97 3.01
C ASP A 210 17.82 -2.81 1.95
N VAL A 211 18.29 -2.15 0.90
CA VAL A 211 19.01 -2.78 -0.20
C VAL A 211 20.51 -2.62 0.06
N ASP A 212 21.13 -3.65 0.57
CA ASP A 212 22.57 -3.70 0.85
C ASP A 212 23.08 -2.53 1.74
N GLY A 213 22.29 -2.16 2.76
CA GLY A 213 22.59 -1.07 3.68
C GLY A 213 22.09 0.31 3.23
N GLN A 214 21.41 0.38 2.09
CA GLN A 214 20.77 1.61 1.61
C GLN A 214 19.25 1.47 1.67
N PRO A 215 18.56 2.24 2.53
CA PRO A 215 17.10 2.28 2.53
C PRO A 215 16.57 2.84 1.20
N ILE A 216 15.69 2.09 0.55
CA ILE A 216 15.03 2.48 -0.70
C ILE A 216 13.53 2.52 -0.47
N LEU A 217 12.93 3.70 -0.58
CA LEU A 217 11.48 3.86 -0.64
C LEU A 217 11.04 3.76 -2.10
N LEU A 218 10.18 2.80 -2.39
CA LEU A 218 9.58 2.57 -3.71
C LEU A 218 8.10 2.92 -3.65
N PHE A 219 7.58 3.59 -4.67
CA PHE A 219 6.16 3.88 -4.82
C PHE A 219 5.79 4.10 -6.28
N SER A 220 4.50 4.19 -6.57
CA SER A 220 3.99 4.50 -7.91
C SER A 220 3.14 5.76 -7.89
N CYS A 221 3.10 6.47 -9.02
CA CYS A 221 2.23 7.62 -9.23
C CYS A 221 1.78 7.67 -10.68
N LEU A 222 0.50 7.94 -10.92
CA LEU A 222 -0.01 8.15 -12.28
C LEU A 222 0.47 9.49 -12.84
N ALA A 223 0.73 9.56 -14.16
CA ALA A 223 1.10 10.81 -14.81
C ALA A 223 0.06 11.93 -14.60
N THR A 224 -1.22 11.57 -14.54
CA THR A 224 -2.33 12.50 -14.29
C THR A 224 -2.34 13.06 -12.86
N GLU A 225 -1.66 12.41 -11.94
CA GLU A 225 -1.55 12.78 -10.53
C GLU A 225 -0.22 13.46 -10.18
N LEU A 226 0.64 13.67 -11.15
CA LEU A 226 1.82 14.52 -10.96
C LEU A 226 1.41 15.98 -10.82
N ALA A 227 2.06 16.71 -9.93
CA ALA A 227 1.78 18.09 -9.61
C ALA A 227 3.03 19.00 -9.76
N GLY A 228 2.85 20.30 -9.60
CA GLY A 228 3.92 21.27 -9.59
C GLY A 228 4.88 21.15 -10.77
N ALA A 229 6.18 21.22 -10.49
CA ALA A 229 7.23 21.14 -11.52
C ALA A 229 7.26 19.80 -12.26
N ARG A 230 6.93 18.67 -11.60
CA ARG A 230 6.90 17.35 -12.22
C ARG A 230 5.88 17.27 -13.34
N ARG A 231 4.71 17.89 -13.16
CA ARG A 231 3.67 17.99 -14.18
C ARG A 231 4.08 18.87 -15.36
N VAL A 232 4.67 20.03 -15.06
CA VAL A 232 5.08 21.00 -16.09
C VAL A 232 6.21 20.48 -16.97
N THR A 233 7.13 19.70 -16.41
CA THR A 233 8.25 19.10 -17.17
C THR A 233 7.83 17.89 -18.00
N GLY A 234 6.54 17.51 -17.98
CA GLY A 234 6.03 16.37 -18.75
C GLY A 234 6.54 15.05 -18.18
N GLY A 235 6.67 14.95 -16.85
CA GLY A 235 7.04 13.71 -16.18
C GLY A 235 6.07 12.59 -16.54
N SER A 236 6.60 11.40 -16.82
CA SER A 236 5.79 10.20 -16.94
C SER A 236 5.37 9.71 -15.55
N GLY A 237 4.23 9.03 -15.44
CA GLY A 237 3.91 8.21 -14.27
C GLY A 237 4.85 7.01 -14.16
N GLY A 238 4.42 5.99 -13.45
CA GLY A 238 5.16 4.76 -13.29
C GLY A 238 5.73 4.57 -11.89
N ILE A 239 6.83 3.83 -11.80
CA ILE A 239 7.50 3.49 -10.53
C ILE A 239 8.56 4.55 -10.21
N TRP A 240 8.56 5.01 -8.96
CA TRP A 240 9.48 6.00 -8.42
C TRP A 240 10.27 5.38 -7.27
N ALA A 241 11.53 5.78 -7.14
CA ALA A 241 12.40 5.37 -6.04
C ALA A 241 13.06 6.57 -5.36
N LEU A 242 13.25 6.46 -4.06
CA LEU A 242 13.97 7.41 -3.22
C LEU A 242 15.01 6.66 -2.39
N ALA A 243 16.29 6.99 -2.56
CA ALA A 243 17.32 6.63 -1.60
C ALA A 243 17.12 7.45 -0.34
N ALA A 244 16.67 6.79 0.73
CA ALA A 244 16.33 7.41 2.01
C ALA A 244 17.50 7.32 3.00
N ASP A 245 17.47 8.18 4.00
CA ASP A 245 18.49 8.17 5.07
C ASP A 245 18.14 7.19 6.18
N SER A 246 16.87 6.73 6.25
CA SER A 246 16.36 5.78 7.24
C SER A 246 15.18 4.99 6.67
N VAL A 247 15.01 3.74 7.12
CA VAL A 247 13.84 2.91 6.76
C VAL A 247 12.54 3.40 7.42
N ILE A 248 12.62 4.22 8.45
CA ILE A 248 11.45 4.79 9.14
C ILE A 248 11.26 6.30 8.86
N GLY A 249 11.97 6.84 7.85
CA GLY A 249 11.90 8.24 7.46
C GLY A 249 12.58 9.22 8.45
N PRO A 250 12.26 10.54 8.38
CA PRO A 250 11.33 11.16 7.42
C PRO A 250 11.82 11.06 5.96
N PHE A 251 10.88 11.17 5.00
CA PHE A 251 11.17 11.02 3.58
C PHE A 251 11.00 12.35 2.83
N ASP A 252 12.03 12.76 2.10
CA ASP A 252 11.94 13.87 1.15
C ASP A 252 11.54 13.35 -0.23
N LEU A 253 10.23 13.22 -0.48
CA LEU A 253 9.71 12.75 -1.76
C LEU A 253 10.11 13.65 -2.93
N GLY A 254 10.53 14.89 -2.69
CA GLY A 254 11.08 15.79 -3.71
C GLY A 254 12.32 15.22 -4.40
N ARG A 255 13.09 14.37 -3.69
CA ARG A 255 14.30 13.69 -4.20
C ARG A 255 14.01 12.40 -4.98
N ALA A 256 12.75 11.94 -5.02
CA ALA A 256 12.41 10.72 -5.74
C ALA A 256 12.65 10.85 -7.25
N VAL A 257 13.15 9.79 -7.84
CA VAL A 257 13.46 9.66 -9.27
C VAL A 257 12.58 8.59 -9.91
N ALA A 258 12.17 8.81 -11.17
CA ALA A 258 11.44 7.80 -11.94
C ALA A 258 12.37 6.64 -12.28
N VAL A 259 11.92 5.42 -12.00
CA VAL A 259 12.61 4.17 -12.34
C VAL A 259 12.09 3.63 -13.67
N THR A 260 10.80 3.82 -13.93
CA THR A 260 10.13 3.39 -15.15
C THR A 260 9.33 4.54 -15.75
N ASP A 261 8.82 4.34 -16.93
CA ASP A 261 7.75 5.14 -17.54
C ASP A 261 6.36 4.57 -17.21
N ASP A 262 5.31 5.12 -17.81
CA ASP A 262 3.91 4.73 -17.61
C ASP A 262 3.59 3.27 -18.02
N SER A 263 4.50 2.59 -18.71
CA SER A 263 4.28 1.21 -19.17
C SER A 263 4.34 0.20 -18.04
N LEU A 264 4.98 0.56 -16.90
CA LEU A 264 5.08 -0.26 -15.70
C LEU A 264 4.58 0.52 -14.48
N TYR A 265 3.65 -0.07 -13.79
CA TYR A 265 3.04 0.47 -12.58
C TYR A 265 3.02 -0.61 -11.50
N VAL A 266 3.30 -0.25 -10.26
CA VAL A 266 3.53 -1.14 -9.12
C VAL A 266 4.76 -2.03 -9.30
N GLY A 267 5.86 -1.62 -8.70
CA GLY A 267 7.07 -2.43 -8.50
C GLY A 267 7.14 -2.95 -7.07
N ARG A 268 7.82 -4.08 -6.90
CA ARG A 268 8.17 -4.63 -5.59
C ARG A 268 9.61 -5.07 -5.56
N LEU A 269 10.34 -4.64 -4.55
CA LEU A 269 11.66 -5.17 -4.24
C LEU A 269 11.52 -6.47 -3.45
N LEU A 270 12.15 -7.50 -3.93
CA LEU A 270 12.22 -8.80 -3.26
C LEU A 270 13.67 -9.28 -3.24
N GLN A 271 14.15 -9.70 -2.08
CA GLN A 271 15.42 -10.42 -1.98
C GLN A 271 15.14 -11.92 -2.04
N ASP A 272 15.74 -12.61 -3.01
CA ASP A 272 15.61 -14.06 -3.10
C ASP A 272 16.47 -14.76 -2.02
N ARG A 273 16.28 -16.07 -1.84
CA ARG A 273 17.00 -16.87 -0.83
C ARG A 273 18.51 -16.96 -1.07
N SER A 274 19.00 -16.55 -2.25
CA SER A 274 20.42 -16.41 -2.55
C SER A 274 21.00 -15.04 -2.16
N GLY A 275 20.16 -14.13 -1.69
CA GLY A 275 20.52 -12.76 -1.35
C GLY A 275 20.46 -11.78 -2.54
N ARG A 276 20.00 -12.20 -3.72
CA ARG A 276 19.90 -11.34 -4.87
C ARG A 276 18.61 -10.51 -4.83
N TRP A 277 18.73 -9.21 -5.08
CA TRP A 277 17.59 -8.31 -5.21
C TRP A 277 16.96 -8.41 -6.61
N LEU A 278 15.63 -8.41 -6.61
CA LEU A 278 14.76 -8.42 -7.79
C LEU A 278 13.78 -7.25 -7.69
N LEU A 279 13.45 -6.65 -8.84
CA LEU A 279 12.40 -5.63 -9.00
C LEU A 279 11.38 -6.14 -10.01
#